data_ae9b63340b8080de71fac557dfedec15
#
_entry.id   ae9b63340b8080de71fac557dfedec15
#
_cell.length_a   1.000
_cell.length_b   1.000
_cell.length_c   1.000
_cell.angle_alpha   90.00
_cell.angle_beta   90.00
_cell.angle_gamma   90.00
#
_symmetry.space_group_name_H-M   'P 1'
#
loop_
_entity.id
_entity.type
_entity.pdbx_description
1 polymer ?
#
loop_
_entity_poly.entity_id
_entity_poly.type
_entity_poly.pdbx_seq_one_letter_code
_entity_poly.pdbx_strand_id
1 'polypeptide(L)'
;MPSLSWPLWTALGCALFWIGGAWLASVRLRQLPALPEVVEGRGAGALPPVTLCIPARDEALEVGRALDSWLEQDYPELRVVVVDDGSRDATPALLARRLAAHPRRLSVLRNDGLPRGWLGKNHALHLASRQPEALAAPWLLFADADVRAGPGLLRRAFAFLEAHPADLLALLPAVDTGAWRSACSSPGPPWAFSGRSPSPGCPAPGPGPTAGWGPSFWCGAVPTMRWAAMPGRRWS
;
A
#
# COMPACT_ATOMS: atom_id res chain seq x y z
N MET A 1 52.19 10.12 -16.09
CA MET A 1 50.81 10.63 -15.97
C MET A 1 49.87 9.43 -15.91
N PRO A 2 49.17 9.16 -14.81
CA PRO A 2 48.22 8.05 -14.78
C PRO A 2 47.09 8.39 -15.75
N SER A 3 46.82 7.46 -16.67
CA SER A 3 45.79 7.64 -17.68
C SER A 3 44.42 7.74 -17.01
N LEU A 4 43.81 8.91 -17.04
CA LEU A 4 42.46 9.21 -16.56
C LEU A 4 41.38 8.40 -17.32
N SER A 5 41.77 7.50 -18.20
CA SER A 5 40.90 6.82 -19.14
C SER A 5 40.06 5.67 -18.51
N TRP A 6 40.66 4.87 -17.63
CA TRP A 6 39.93 3.72 -17.06
C TRP A 6 38.79 4.11 -16.06
N PRO A 7 38.94 5.15 -15.19
CA PRO A 7 37.80 5.57 -14.36
C PRO A 7 36.63 6.15 -15.17
N LEU A 8 36.97 6.83 -16.29
CA LEU A 8 35.92 7.37 -17.19
C LEU A 8 35.12 6.24 -17.86
N TRP A 9 35.82 5.21 -18.34
CA TRP A 9 35.15 4.05 -18.96
C TRP A 9 34.29 3.26 -17.97
N THR A 10 34.76 3.09 -16.74
CA THR A 10 33.95 2.42 -15.70
C THR A 10 32.75 3.26 -15.30
N ALA A 11 32.89 4.57 -15.14
CA ALA A 11 31.79 5.48 -14.86
C ALA A 11 30.75 5.48 -15.99
N LEU A 12 31.21 5.53 -17.25
CA LEU A 12 30.32 5.44 -18.41
C LEU A 12 29.59 4.11 -18.45
N GLY A 13 30.28 2.99 -18.23
CA GLY A 13 29.67 1.66 -18.16
C GLY A 13 28.60 1.56 -17.08
N CYS A 14 28.88 2.07 -15.86
CA CYS A 14 27.90 2.14 -14.79
C CYS A 14 26.69 3.01 -15.18
N ALA A 15 26.92 4.18 -15.76
CA ALA A 15 25.85 5.07 -16.19
C ALA A 15 24.96 4.41 -17.23
N LEU A 16 25.53 3.79 -18.25
CA LEU A 16 24.78 3.07 -19.28
C LEU A 16 23.99 1.89 -18.71
N PHE A 17 24.58 1.13 -17.77
CA PHE A 17 23.88 0.04 -17.07
C PHE A 17 22.64 0.56 -16.32
N TRP A 18 22.78 1.64 -15.54
CA TRP A 18 21.67 2.21 -14.79
C TRP A 18 20.62 2.85 -15.71
N ILE A 19 21.03 3.56 -16.75
CA ILE A 19 20.11 4.16 -17.74
C ILE A 19 19.36 3.05 -18.47
N GLY A 20 20.05 2.01 -18.94
CA GLY A 20 19.43 0.87 -19.61
C GLY A 20 18.49 0.10 -18.71
N GLY A 21 18.87 -0.12 -17.43
CA GLY A 21 18.04 -0.74 -16.42
C GLY A 21 16.77 0.07 -16.12
N ALA A 22 16.92 1.37 -15.93
CA ALA A 22 15.80 2.29 -15.71
C ALA A 22 14.85 2.33 -16.93
N TRP A 23 15.40 2.38 -18.14
CA TRP A 23 14.61 2.33 -19.36
C TRP A 23 13.82 1.01 -19.46
N LEU A 24 14.50 -0.13 -19.28
CA LEU A 24 13.87 -1.44 -19.32
C LEU A 24 12.77 -1.56 -18.24
N ALA A 25 13.05 -1.13 -17.01
CA ALA A 25 12.06 -1.10 -15.94
C ALA A 25 10.85 -0.23 -16.32
N SER A 26 11.08 0.94 -16.91
CA SER A 26 10.02 1.84 -17.37
C SER A 26 9.14 1.19 -18.44
N VAL A 27 9.75 0.48 -19.40
CA VAL A 27 9.02 -0.25 -20.44
C VAL A 27 8.18 -1.37 -19.82
N ARG A 28 8.76 -2.14 -18.89
CA ARG A 28 8.05 -3.23 -18.21
C ARG A 28 6.90 -2.73 -17.35
N LEU A 29 7.09 -1.63 -16.61
CA LEU A 29 6.03 -1.03 -15.81
C LEU A 29 4.85 -0.55 -16.66
N ARG A 30 5.09 -0.06 -17.89
CA ARG A 30 4.02 0.35 -18.81
C ARG A 30 3.22 -0.84 -19.36
N GLN A 31 3.79 -2.04 -19.34
CA GLN A 31 3.14 -3.25 -19.81
C GLN A 31 2.32 -3.93 -18.70
N LEU A 32 2.40 -3.44 -17.45
CA LEU A 32 1.60 -3.98 -16.37
C LEU A 32 0.12 -3.74 -16.65
N PRO A 33 -0.72 -4.78 -16.53
CA PRO A 33 -2.15 -4.62 -16.71
C PRO A 33 -2.72 -3.72 -15.60
N ALA A 34 -3.59 -2.78 -15.98
CA ALA A 34 -4.35 -2.01 -15.03
C ALA A 34 -5.55 -2.83 -14.53
N LEU A 35 -5.97 -2.57 -13.28
CA LEU A 35 -7.23 -3.12 -12.81
C LEU A 35 -8.37 -2.62 -13.69
N PRO A 36 -9.34 -3.49 -14.05
CA PRO A 36 -10.50 -3.08 -14.85
C PRO A 36 -11.24 -1.95 -14.17
N GLU A 37 -11.86 -1.07 -14.94
CA GLU A 37 -12.83 -0.15 -14.37
C GLU A 37 -14.02 -0.95 -13.84
N VAL A 38 -14.69 -0.42 -12.80
CA VAL A 38 -15.84 -1.12 -12.21
C VAL A 38 -16.89 -1.30 -13.31
N VAL A 39 -17.09 -2.52 -13.73
CA VAL A 39 -18.19 -2.87 -14.62
C VAL A 39 -19.42 -2.98 -13.74
N GLU A 40 -20.30 -1.98 -13.79
CA GLU A 40 -21.62 -2.05 -13.19
C GLU A 40 -22.33 -3.30 -13.72
N GLY A 41 -22.76 -4.17 -12.81
CA GLY A 41 -23.54 -5.36 -13.15
C GLY A 41 -22.77 -6.69 -13.30
N ARG A 42 -21.45 -6.71 -13.33
CA ARG A 42 -20.68 -7.97 -13.21
C ARG A 42 -20.27 -8.20 -11.76
N GLY A 43 -20.88 -9.15 -11.12
CA GLY A 43 -20.49 -9.58 -9.78
C GLY A 43 -21.68 -9.77 -8.82
N ALA A 44 -22.81 -10.25 -9.30
CA ALA A 44 -23.85 -10.84 -8.44
C ALA A 44 -23.41 -12.22 -7.89
N GLY A 45 -22.19 -12.68 -8.22
CA GLY A 45 -21.57 -13.81 -7.55
C GLY A 45 -21.19 -13.42 -6.12
N ALA A 46 -21.31 -14.37 -5.19
CA ALA A 46 -20.88 -14.19 -3.81
C ALA A 46 -19.40 -13.79 -3.79
N LEU A 47 -19.09 -12.55 -3.38
CA LEU A 47 -17.72 -12.09 -3.22
C LEU A 47 -17.07 -12.92 -2.11
N PRO A 48 -15.86 -13.49 -2.32
CA PRO A 48 -15.23 -14.32 -1.32
C PRO A 48 -14.83 -13.52 -0.07
N PRO A 49 -14.86 -14.12 1.12
CA PRO A 49 -14.36 -13.47 2.33
C PRO A 49 -12.89 -13.07 2.19
N VAL A 50 -12.56 -11.85 2.66
CA VAL A 50 -11.21 -11.30 2.64
C VAL A 50 -10.86 -10.76 4.01
N THR A 51 -9.68 -11.09 4.50
CA THR A 51 -9.12 -10.43 5.69
C THR A 51 -7.92 -9.58 5.33
N LEU A 52 -8.04 -8.28 5.61
CA LEU A 52 -6.96 -7.31 5.47
C LEU A 52 -6.14 -7.26 6.77
N CYS A 53 -4.84 -7.47 6.64
CA CYS A 53 -3.88 -7.42 7.74
C CYS A 53 -3.01 -6.16 7.61
N ILE A 54 -3.04 -5.29 8.62
CA ILE A 54 -2.31 -4.01 8.66
C ILE A 54 -1.40 -3.99 9.88
N PRO A 55 -0.08 -3.94 9.72
CA PRO A 55 0.83 -3.64 10.80
C PRO A 55 0.91 -2.12 10.98
N ALA A 56 0.76 -1.61 12.20
CA ALA A 56 0.83 -0.19 12.50
C ALA A 56 1.85 0.07 13.63
N ARG A 57 2.70 1.07 13.45
CA ARG A 57 3.62 1.52 14.49
C ARG A 57 3.93 3.00 14.30
N ASP A 58 3.51 3.82 15.28
CA ASP A 58 3.72 5.27 15.27
C ASP A 58 3.17 5.96 13.99
N GLU A 59 1.95 5.56 13.58
CA GLU A 59 1.29 5.97 12.33
C GLU A 59 0.10 6.92 12.58
N ALA A 60 0.14 7.72 13.65
CA ALA A 60 -0.98 8.58 14.05
C ALA A 60 -1.45 9.55 12.95
N LEU A 61 -0.58 9.95 12.02
CA LEU A 61 -0.91 10.89 10.96
C LEU A 61 -1.77 10.26 9.86
N GLU A 62 -1.52 9.00 9.52
CA GLU A 62 -2.08 8.36 8.32
C GLU A 62 -3.03 7.20 8.61
N VAL A 63 -2.84 6.44 9.70
CA VAL A 63 -3.60 5.23 10.01
C VAL A 63 -5.12 5.47 10.02
N GLY A 64 -5.53 6.64 10.49
CA GLY A 64 -6.94 7.00 10.53
C GLY A 64 -7.58 7.05 9.15
N ARG A 65 -6.97 7.78 8.22
CA ARG A 65 -7.45 7.94 6.85
C ARG A 65 -7.33 6.64 6.05
N ALA A 66 -6.25 5.90 6.29
CA ALA A 66 -6.06 4.59 5.67
C ALA A 66 -7.20 3.63 6.06
N LEU A 67 -7.46 3.48 7.36
CA LEU A 67 -8.54 2.62 7.85
C LEU A 67 -9.92 3.04 7.35
N ASP A 68 -10.23 4.34 7.37
CA ASP A 68 -11.50 4.86 6.88
C ASP A 68 -11.70 4.43 5.41
N SER A 69 -10.68 4.57 4.55
CA SER A 69 -10.76 4.17 3.14
C SER A 69 -10.99 2.66 2.92
N TRP A 70 -10.47 1.83 3.82
CA TRP A 70 -10.68 0.38 3.78
C TRP A 70 -12.05 -0.03 4.33
N LEU A 71 -12.51 0.59 5.40
CA LEU A 71 -13.80 0.31 6.03
C LEU A 71 -14.98 0.83 5.19
N GLU A 72 -14.76 1.83 4.35
CA GLU A 72 -15.73 2.36 3.38
C GLU A 72 -15.83 1.55 2.09
N GLN A 73 -14.98 0.52 1.90
CA GLN A 73 -15.10 -0.34 0.71
C GLN A 73 -16.47 -1.00 0.64
N ASP A 74 -17.08 -0.93 -0.55
CA ASP A 74 -18.30 -1.69 -0.89
C ASP A 74 -17.96 -3.18 -1.07
N TYR A 75 -17.61 -3.81 0.06
CA TYR A 75 -17.24 -5.22 0.13
C TYR A 75 -17.75 -5.82 1.46
N PRO A 76 -18.91 -6.52 1.44
CA PRO A 76 -19.57 -6.99 2.68
C PRO A 76 -18.70 -7.94 3.50
N GLU A 77 -17.98 -8.84 2.82
CA GLU A 77 -17.17 -9.90 3.44
C GLU A 77 -15.73 -9.46 3.73
N LEU A 78 -15.48 -8.14 3.87
CA LEU A 78 -14.19 -7.63 4.33
C LEU A 78 -14.10 -7.60 5.85
N ARG A 79 -13.05 -8.20 6.40
CA ARG A 79 -12.60 -8.02 7.77
C ARG A 79 -11.25 -7.33 7.78
N VAL A 80 -11.00 -6.50 8.75
CA VAL A 80 -9.74 -5.77 8.90
C VAL A 80 -9.13 -6.12 10.25
N VAL A 81 -7.89 -6.58 10.24
CA VAL A 81 -7.11 -6.88 11.44
C VAL A 81 -5.92 -5.95 11.47
N VAL A 82 -5.85 -5.09 12.47
CA VAL A 82 -4.73 -4.18 12.70
C VAL A 82 -3.91 -4.67 13.88
N VAL A 83 -2.60 -4.73 13.71
CA VAL A 83 -1.67 -5.01 14.82
C VAL A 83 -0.86 -3.77 15.13
N ASP A 84 -1.10 -3.20 16.30
CA ASP A 84 -0.31 -2.12 16.87
C ASP A 84 0.99 -2.70 17.44
N ASP A 85 2.11 -2.48 16.77
CA ASP A 85 3.43 -3.00 17.14
C ASP A 85 4.13 -2.08 18.16
N GLY A 86 3.46 -1.83 19.28
CA GLY A 86 4.00 -1.06 20.39
C GLY A 86 4.14 0.43 20.12
N SER A 87 3.16 1.06 19.45
CA SER A 87 3.14 2.49 19.20
C SER A 87 3.20 3.31 20.48
N ARG A 88 3.88 4.46 20.42
CA ARG A 88 4.07 5.40 21.53
C ARG A 88 3.39 6.75 21.30
N ASP A 89 2.86 6.95 20.11
CA ASP A 89 2.12 8.16 19.71
C ASP A 89 0.61 8.00 19.91
N ALA A 90 -0.21 8.78 19.20
CA ALA A 90 -1.67 8.72 19.29
C ALA A 90 -2.30 7.53 18.52
N THR A 91 -1.51 6.67 17.86
CA THR A 91 -2.01 5.53 17.07
C THR A 91 -2.96 4.64 17.86
N PRO A 92 -2.66 4.18 19.10
CA PRO A 92 -3.56 3.31 19.85
C PRO A 92 -4.94 3.94 20.12
N ALA A 93 -4.96 5.23 20.43
CA ALA A 93 -6.21 5.95 20.68
C ALA A 93 -7.06 6.09 19.41
N LEU A 94 -6.42 6.32 18.27
CA LEU A 94 -7.09 6.38 16.97
C LEU A 94 -7.67 5.02 16.57
N LEU A 95 -6.93 3.94 16.80
CA LEU A 95 -7.39 2.57 16.54
C LEU A 95 -8.59 2.20 17.43
N ALA A 96 -8.53 2.53 18.73
CA ALA A 96 -9.63 2.27 19.65
C ALA A 96 -10.94 2.99 19.24
N ARG A 97 -10.85 4.23 18.79
CA ARG A 97 -12.01 4.98 18.27
C ARG A 97 -12.64 4.31 17.07
N ARG A 98 -11.83 3.83 16.12
CA ARG A 98 -12.34 3.14 14.92
C ARG A 98 -12.89 1.77 15.23
N LEU A 99 -12.28 1.05 16.17
CA LEU A 99 -12.80 -0.23 16.65
C LEU A 99 -14.20 -0.04 17.27
N ALA A 100 -14.40 1.00 18.07
CA ALA A 100 -15.71 1.30 18.64
C ALA A 100 -16.77 1.65 17.59
N ALA A 101 -16.36 2.29 16.48
CA ALA A 101 -17.26 2.62 15.36
C ALA A 101 -17.56 1.40 14.46
N HIS A 102 -16.64 0.47 14.33
CA HIS A 102 -16.74 -0.66 13.41
C HIS A 102 -16.46 -2.03 14.06
N PRO A 103 -17.11 -2.40 15.18
CA PRO A 103 -16.74 -3.57 15.99
C PRO A 103 -16.94 -4.90 15.27
N ARG A 104 -17.75 -4.93 14.19
CA ARG A 104 -17.99 -6.14 13.38
C ARG A 104 -17.02 -6.32 12.23
N ARG A 105 -16.33 -5.28 11.82
CA ARG A 105 -15.45 -5.28 10.64
C ARG A 105 -13.98 -5.09 10.98
N LEU A 106 -13.66 -4.52 12.14
CA LEU A 106 -12.33 -4.19 12.59
C LEU A 106 -11.99 -4.96 13.86
N SER A 107 -10.82 -5.60 13.87
CA SER A 107 -10.17 -6.16 15.06
C SER A 107 -8.82 -5.47 15.24
N VAL A 108 -8.48 -5.14 16.48
CA VAL A 108 -7.21 -4.49 16.82
C VAL A 108 -6.49 -5.31 17.88
N LEU A 109 -5.24 -5.68 17.57
CA LEU A 109 -4.35 -6.35 18.52
C LEU A 109 -3.23 -5.41 18.89
N ARG A 110 -2.77 -5.52 20.13
CA ARG A 110 -1.54 -4.89 20.57
C ARG A 110 -0.43 -5.91 20.68
N ASN A 111 0.72 -5.60 20.11
CA ASN A 111 1.94 -6.39 20.22
C ASN A 111 2.96 -5.60 21.05
N ASP A 112 3.22 -6.04 22.26
CA ASP A 112 4.18 -5.40 23.17
C ASP A 112 5.53 -6.14 23.22
N GLY A 113 5.70 -7.19 22.42
CA GLY A 113 6.93 -8.02 22.43
C GLY A 113 7.38 -8.47 21.05
N LEU A 114 8.68 -8.36 20.79
CA LEU A 114 9.29 -8.86 19.56
C LEU A 114 10.16 -10.07 19.89
N PRO A 115 9.79 -11.30 19.46
CA PRO A 115 10.62 -12.49 19.67
C PRO A 115 11.96 -12.39 18.94
N ARG A 116 13.00 -13.05 19.49
CA ARG A 116 14.32 -13.09 18.86
C ARG A 116 14.22 -13.65 17.44
N GLY A 117 14.91 -13.00 16.51
CA GLY A 117 14.94 -13.40 15.10
C GLY A 117 13.81 -12.86 14.24
N TRP A 118 12.85 -12.13 14.82
CA TRP A 118 11.77 -11.49 14.06
C TRP A 118 12.07 -10.02 13.79
N LEU A 119 11.60 -9.54 12.63
CA LEU A 119 11.44 -8.11 12.35
C LEU A 119 10.05 -7.67 12.78
N GLY A 120 9.91 -6.49 13.37
CA GLY A 120 8.65 -6.02 13.94
C GLY A 120 7.48 -6.12 12.97
N LYS A 121 7.60 -5.54 11.77
CA LYS A 121 6.57 -5.60 10.74
C LYS A 121 6.16 -7.04 10.36
N ASN A 122 7.14 -7.92 10.20
CA ASN A 122 6.88 -9.32 9.82
C ASN A 122 6.18 -10.07 10.96
N HIS A 123 6.57 -9.82 12.21
CA HIS A 123 5.92 -10.40 13.38
C HIS A 123 4.48 -9.90 13.52
N ALA A 124 4.25 -8.61 13.35
CA ALA A 124 2.90 -8.03 13.37
C ALA A 124 2.00 -8.64 12.29
N LEU A 125 2.49 -8.79 11.05
CA LEU A 125 1.76 -9.46 9.98
C LEU A 125 1.51 -10.94 10.27
N HIS A 126 2.47 -11.63 10.87
CA HIS A 126 2.29 -13.00 11.33
C HIS A 126 1.17 -13.10 12.38
N LEU A 127 1.17 -12.22 13.39
CA LEU A 127 0.12 -12.19 14.40
C LEU A 127 -1.25 -11.90 13.78
N ALA A 128 -1.34 -10.96 12.85
CA ALA A 128 -2.59 -10.65 12.13
C ALA A 128 -3.10 -11.86 11.36
N SER A 129 -2.21 -12.56 10.64
CA SER A 129 -2.60 -13.74 9.83
C SER A 129 -3.03 -14.96 10.65
N ARG A 130 -2.77 -14.97 11.96
CA ARG A 130 -3.18 -16.04 12.88
C ARG A 130 -4.49 -15.76 13.59
N GLN A 131 -5.11 -14.60 13.36
CA GLN A 131 -6.40 -14.30 13.97
C GLN A 131 -7.51 -15.17 13.36
N PRO A 132 -8.57 -15.47 14.12
CA PRO A 132 -9.67 -16.29 13.64
C PRO A 132 -10.28 -15.81 12.32
N GLU A 133 -10.41 -14.50 12.14
CA GLU A 133 -10.92 -13.88 10.92
C GLU A 133 -10.01 -14.18 9.71
N ALA A 134 -8.69 -14.13 9.93
CA ALA A 134 -7.71 -14.41 8.89
C ALA A 134 -7.65 -15.90 8.54
N LEU A 135 -7.76 -16.77 9.54
CA LEU A 135 -7.77 -18.23 9.34
C LEU A 135 -9.04 -18.72 8.65
N ALA A 136 -10.16 -18.02 8.84
CA ALA A 136 -11.45 -18.35 8.21
C ALA A 136 -11.56 -17.83 6.77
N ALA A 137 -10.80 -16.81 6.39
CA ALA A 137 -10.88 -16.20 5.07
C ALA A 137 -10.04 -16.96 4.03
N PRO A 138 -10.60 -17.25 2.84
CA PRO A 138 -9.83 -17.85 1.74
C PRO A 138 -8.78 -16.88 1.15
N TRP A 139 -8.93 -15.57 1.38
CA TRP A 139 -8.03 -14.54 0.88
C TRP A 139 -7.50 -13.66 1.99
N LEU A 140 -6.17 -13.49 2.01
CA LEU A 140 -5.50 -12.51 2.85
C LEU A 140 -4.98 -11.35 2.00
N LEU A 141 -5.23 -10.15 2.46
CA LEU A 141 -4.69 -8.91 1.92
C LEU A 141 -3.74 -8.30 2.94
N PHE A 142 -2.58 -7.88 2.48
CA PHE A 142 -1.60 -7.18 3.31
C PHE A 142 -1.42 -5.75 2.77
N ALA A 143 -1.57 -4.77 3.64
CA ALA A 143 -1.34 -3.37 3.30
C ALA A 143 -0.61 -2.66 4.44
N ASP A 144 0.14 -1.60 4.11
CA ASP A 144 0.76 -0.74 5.11
C ASP A 144 -0.26 0.23 5.72
N ALA A 145 0.05 0.75 6.91
CA ALA A 145 -0.86 1.60 7.67
C ALA A 145 -1.12 2.99 7.06
N ASP A 146 -0.33 3.37 6.06
CA ASP A 146 -0.44 4.61 5.29
C ASP A 146 -1.11 4.43 3.92
N VAL A 147 -1.41 3.19 3.53
CA VAL A 147 -2.01 2.87 2.23
C VAL A 147 -3.52 3.06 2.25
N ARG A 148 -4.02 3.89 1.34
CA ARG A 148 -5.44 4.15 1.17
C ARG A 148 -6.00 3.38 -0.02
N ALA A 149 -7.17 2.79 0.17
CA ALA A 149 -7.90 2.10 -0.88
C ALA A 149 -8.78 3.08 -1.67
N GLY A 150 -8.64 3.09 -2.98
CA GLY A 150 -9.60 3.81 -3.82
C GLY A 150 -10.97 3.11 -3.84
N PRO A 151 -12.06 3.83 -4.16
CA PRO A 151 -13.40 3.25 -4.23
C PRO A 151 -13.45 2.02 -5.13
N GLY A 152 -14.15 0.97 -4.68
CA GLY A 152 -14.33 -0.26 -5.45
C GLY A 152 -13.06 -1.08 -5.72
N LEU A 153 -11.94 -0.78 -5.04
CA LEU A 153 -10.66 -1.46 -5.26
C LEU A 153 -10.79 -2.97 -5.14
N LEU A 154 -11.47 -3.46 -4.10
CA LEU A 154 -11.60 -4.89 -3.85
C LEU A 154 -12.40 -5.59 -4.96
N ARG A 155 -13.51 -5.01 -5.39
CA ARG A 155 -14.31 -5.55 -6.49
C ARG A 155 -13.51 -5.63 -7.79
N ARG A 156 -12.75 -4.58 -8.09
CA ARG A 156 -11.89 -4.52 -9.29
C ARG A 156 -10.78 -5.57 -9.23
N ALA A 157 -10.18 -5.76 -8.05
CA ALA A 157 -9.14 -6.76 -7.84
C ALA A 157 -9.68 -8.19 -8.04
N PHE A 158 -10.87 -8.50 -7.52
CA PHE A 158 -11.48 -9.81 -7.73
C PHE A 158 -11.95 -10.02 -9.18
N ALA A 159 -12.51 -9.00 -9.82
CA ALA A 159 -12.83 -9.08 -11.25
C ALA A 159 -11.57 -9.35 -12.11
N PHE A 160 -10.43 -8.79 -11.72
CA PHE A 160 -9.14 -9.07 -12.36
C PHE A 160 -8.71 -10.52 -12.12
N LEU A 161 -8.83 -11.04 -10.88
CA LEU A 161 -8.48 -12.43 -10.55
C LEU A 161 -9.39 -13.46 -11.23
N GLU A 162 -10.66 -13.14 -11.45
CA GLU A 162 -11.58 -13.98 -12.23
C GLU A 162 -11.14 -14.10 -13.69
N ALA A 163 -10.67 -12.99 -14.28
CA ALA A 163 -10.17 -12.97 -15.65
C ALA A 163 -8.75 -13.56 -15.79
N HIS A 164 -7.96 -13.48 -14.72
CA HIS A 164 -6.57 -13.92 -14.66
C HIS A 164 -6.34 -14.74 -13.41
N PRO A 165 -6.71 -16.02 -13.38
CA PRO A 165 -6.57 -16.86 -12.22
C PRO A 165 -5.13 -16.88 -11.70
N ALA A 166 -4.94 -16.46 -10.44
CA ALA A 166 -3.65 -16.39 -9.78
C ALA A 166 -3.80 -16.60 -8.27
N ASP A 167 -2.79 -17.22 -7.67
CA ASP A 167 -2.72 -17.41 -6.21
C ASP A 167 -2.20 -16.18 -5.47
N LEU A 168 -1.60 -15.23 -6.18
CA LEU A 168 -1.04 -13.99 -5.64
C LEU A 168 -1.28 -12.84 -6.60
N LEU A 169 -1.85 -11.76 -6.09
CA LEU A 169 -1.97 -10.48 -6.78
C LEU A 169 -1.22 -9.40 -6.01
N ALA A 170 -0.25 -8.76 -6.66
CA ALA A 170 0.42 -7.58 -6.11
C ALA A 170 -0.08 -6.33 -6.83
N LEU A 171 -0.52 -5.34 -6.06
CA LEU A 171 -0.94 -4.05 -6.58
C LEU A 171 0.13 -3.00 -6.31
N LEU A 172 0.45 -2.20 -7.31
CA LEU A 172 1.31 -1.04 -7.16
C LEU A 172 0.42 0.17 -6.85
N PRO A 173 0.52 0.77 -5.67
CA PRO A 173 -0.25 1.97 -5.35
C PRO A 173 0.27 3.16 -6.13
N ALA A 174 -0.62 4.09 -6.44
CA ALA A 174 -0.22 5.40 -6.93
C ALA A 174 0.42 6.18 -5.78
N VAL A 175 1.60 6.71 -6.02
CA VAL A 175 2.27 7.59 -5.05
C VAL A 175 1.67 8.99 -5.19
N ASP A 176 1.09 9.51 -4.11
CA ASP A 176 0.64 10.91 -4.08
C ASP A 176 1.85 11.84 -3.90
N THR A 177 2.29 12.41 -5.01
CA THR A 177 3.41 13.37 -5.04
C THR A 177 2.94 14.81 -4.92
N GLY A 178 1.86 15.07 -4.21
CA GLY A 178 1.10 16.33 -4.17
C GLY A 178 1.89 17.65 -4.14
N ALA A 179 3.09 17.68 -3.56
CA ALA A 179 3.94 18.87 -3.55
C ALA A 179 4.85 18.99 -4.79
N TRP A 180 5.20 17.89 -5.45
CA TRP A 180 6.17 17.89 -6.56
C TRP A 180 5.54 18.26 -7.92
N ARG A 181 4.26 18.00 -8.08
CA ARG A 181 3.51 18.35 -9.31
C ARG A 181 3.35 19.86 -9.48
N SER A 182 3.34 20.62 -8.38
CA SER A 182 3.27 22.08 -8.42
C SER A 182 4.62 22.74 -8.78
N ALA A 183 5.73 22.05 -8.57
CA ALA A 183 7.07 22.56 -8.87
C ALA A 183 7.54 22.24 -10.31
N CYS A 184 6.98 21.24 -10.95
CA CYS A 184 7.29 20.83 -12.33
C CYS A 184 6.11 21.11 -13.25
N SER A 185 5.84 22.37 -13.54
CA SER A 185 4.85 22.80 -14.54
C SER A 185 5.31 22.67 -15.99
N SER A 186 6.33 21.86 -16.26
CA SER A 186 6.68 21.46 -17.62
C SER A 186 5.89 20.22 -18.03
N PRO A 187 5.40 20.12 -19.27
CA PRO A 187 4.73 18.92 -19.75
C PRO A 187 5.74 17.77 -19.74
N GLY A 188 5.72 16.98 -18.67
CA GLY A 188 6.48 15.74 -18.57
C GLY A 188 6.02 14.75 -19.64
N PRO A 189 6.89 13.81 -20.02
CA PRO A 189 6.55 12.82 -21.03
C PRO A 189 5.29 12.02 -20.64
N PRO A 190 4.54 11.47 -21.59
CA PRO A 190 3.20 10.90 -21.41
C PRO A 190 3.09 9.70 -20.45
N TRP A 191 4.18 9.31 -19.82
CA TRP A 191 4.22 8.30 -18.76
C TRP A 191 4.07 8.87 -17.33
N ALA A 192 4.07 10.20 -17.17
CA ALA A 192 3.74 10.83 -15.90
C ALA A 192 2.25 10.69 -15.65
N PHE A 193 1.87 9.63 -15.01
CA PHE A 193 0.59 9.33 -14.38
C PHE A 193 -0.59 10.24 -14.77
N SER A 194 -1.55 9.68 -15.47
CA SER A 194 -2.91 10.21 -15.56
C SER A 194 -3.62 10.11 -14.21
N GLY A 195 -3.18 10.91 -13.24
CA GLY A 195 -3.94 11.13 -12.02
C GLY A 195 -5.13 12.02 -12.39
N ARG A 196 -6.34 11.51 -12.20
CA ARG A 196 -7.58 12.28 -12.32
C ARG A 196 -7.47 13.56 -11.50
N SER A 197 -8.06 14.62 -12.07
CA SER A 197 -8.29 15.92 -11.46
C SER A 197 -8.79 15.80 -10.02
N PRO A 198 -8.39 16.71 -9.11
CA PRO A 198 -8.96 16.75 -7.78
C PRO A 198 -10.46 16.97 -7.88
N SER A 199 -11.22 16.19 -7.12
CA SER A 199 -12.65 16.39 -6.94
C SER A 199 -12.90 17.82 -6.48
N PRO A 200 -13.94 18.53 -6.99
CA PRO A 200 -14.27 19.86 -6.52
C PRO A 200 -14.72 19.76 -5.05
N GLY A 201 -13.93 20.29 -4.14
CA GLY A 201 -14.24 20.30 -2.71
C GLY A 201 -13.04 20.20 -1.77
N CYS A 202 -11.82 20.03 -2.25
CA CYS A 202 -10.65 20.08 -1.39
C CYS A 202 -10.22 21.54 -1.18
N PRO A 203 -10.24 22.09 0.06
CA PRO A 203 -9.76 23.44 0.31
C PRO A 203 -8.26 23.50 0.04
N ALA A 204 -7.83 24.59 -0.61
CA ALA A 204 -6.41 24.87 -0.84
C ALA A 204 -5.65 24.92 0.49
N PRO A 205 -4.44 24.38 0.59
CA PRO A 205 -3.62 24.49 1.78
C PRO A 205 -3.26 25.95 2.00
N GLY A 206 -3.58 26.45 3.18
CA GLY A 206 -3.15 27.78 3.64
C GLY A 206 -1.63 27.86 3.78
N PRO A 207 -1.03 29.07 3.79
CA PRO A 207 0.41 29.24 3.94
C PRO A 207 0.82 28.74 5.33
N GLY A 208 1.55 27.61 5.37
CA GLY A 208 2.14 27.06 6.58
C GLY A 208 3.41 27.82 6.97
N PRO A 209 3.74 27.88 8.27
CA PRO A 209 4.90 28.59 8.77
C PRO A 209 6.21 27.91 8.31
N THR A 210 7.15 28.74 7.92
CA THR A 210 8.54 28.37 7.65
C THR A 210 9.20 27.85 8.92
N ALA A 211 9.52 26.58 8.98
CA ALA A 211 10.38 26.04 10.02
C ALA A 211 11.17 24.82 9.54
N GLY A 212 12.47 24.98 9.58
CA GLY A 212 13.44 23.96 9.98
C GLY A 212 13.64 22.75 9.08
N TRP A 213 14.70 22.75 8.31
CA TRP A 213 15.30 21.60 7.64
C TRP A 213 15.77 20.56 8.68
N GLY A 214 15.02 19.49 8.82
CA GLY A 214 15.49 18.26 9.44
C GLY A 214 15.64 17.18 8.36
N PRO A 215 16.71 16.38 8.37
CA PRO A 215 16.94 15.36 7.35
C PRO A 215 16.11 14.12 7.62
N SER A 216 14.92 14.07 7.07
CA SER A 216 14.15 12.83 6.95
C SER A 216 13.80 12.56 5.50
N PHE A 217 14.84 12.49 4.66
CA PHE A 217 14.77 11.82 3.38
C PHE A 217 14.88 10.30 3.59
N TRP A 218 13.80 9.67 4.02
CA TRP A 218 13.58 8.28 3.70
C TRP A 218 12.50 8.23 2.63
N CYS A 219 13.00 8.31 1.41
CA CYS A 219 12.24 8.03 0.20
C CYS A 219 11.74 6.59 0.26
N GLY A 220 10.44 6.45 0.48
CA GLY A 220 9.58 5.45 -0.08
C GLY A 220 9.99 3.99 0.01
N ALA A 221 9.57 3.33 1.06
CA ALA A 221 9.10 1.97 0.85
C ALA A 221 7.91 2.06 -0.10
N VAL A 222 8.01 1.46 -1.29
CA VAL A 222 6.87 1.27 -2.19
C VAL A 222 5.87 0.41 -1.43
N PRO A 223 4.69 0.92 -1.06
CA PRO A 223 3.71 0.13 -0.32
C PRO A 223 3.25 -1.00 -1.24
N THR A 224 3.61 -2.22 -0.90
CA THR A 224 3.22 -3.40 -1.66
C THR A 224 1.97 -3.99 -1.04
N MET A 225 0.84 -3.86 -1.73
CA MET A 225 -0.32 -4.68 -1.45
C MET A 225 -0.08 -6.07 -2.00
N ARG A 226 -0.14 -7.07 -1.15
CA ARG A 226 -0.03 -8.47 -1.55
C ARG A 226 -1.32 -9.19 -1.23
N TRP A 227 -1.84 -9.89 -2.22
CA TRP A 227 -2.97 -10.79 -2.09
C TRP A 227 -2.44 -12.21 -2.15
N ALA A 228 -2.78 -13.03 -1.17
CA ALA A 228 -2.46 -14.46 -1.20
C ALA A 228 -3.74 -15.26 -1.07
N ALA A 229 -4.04 -16.07 -2.05
CA ALA A 229 -5.02 -17.12 -1.93
C ALA A 229 -4.41 -18.26 -1.12
N MET A 230 -5.12 -18.79 -0.17
CA MET A 230 -4.76 -20.02 0.52
C MET A 230 -5.73 -21.15 0.12
N PRO A 231 -5.45 -21.92 -0.93
CA PRO A 231 -6.14 -23.16 -1.13
C PRO A 231 -5.55 -24.21 -0.16
N GLY A 232 -6.17 -24.36 1.03
CA GLY A 232 -6.03 -25.56 1.86
C GLY A 232 -4.65 -25.90 2.47
N ARG A 233 -3.63 -25.03 2.42
CA ARG A 233 -2.32 -25.29 3.00
C ARG A 233 -2.12 -24.60 4.34
N ARG A 234 -1.89 -25.42 5.39
CA ARG A 234 -1.43 -24.98 6.70
C ARG A 234 0.03 -24.54 6.56
N TRP A 235 0.33 -23.32 7.01
CA TRP A 235 1.70 -22.89 7.28
C TRP A 235 2.19 -23.61 8.52
N SER A 236 3.19 -24.46 8.38
CA SER A 236 3.94 -25.09 9.48
C SER A 236 5.05 -24.16 9.95
#